data_8269ed263b63ddbcfcb3730ee4ab80c8
#
_entry.id   8269ed263b63ddbcfcb3730ee4ab80c8
#
_cell.length_a   1.000
_cell.length_b   1.000
_cell.length_c   1.000
_cell.angle_alpha   90.00
_cell.angle_beta   90.00
_cell.angle_gamma   90.00
#
_symmetry.space_group_name_H-M   'P 1'
#
loop_
_entity.id
_entity.type
_entity.pdbx_description
1 polymer ?
#
loop_
_entity_poly.entity_id
_entity_poly.type
_entity_poly.pdbx_seq_one_letter_code
_entity_poly.pdbx_strand_id
1 'polypeptide(L)'
;MKFSFRILVICILTSVVIASCKKDDDNINDDINPNGGGDNVETVFGCMVDTACNYNNLATFDNESCDYSCYGCTDELAFNFDSEATIDDGSCVYASQLMVNNWSVESNCDGFLMATLIDIGASEITIEQGENEGDLVVDLGISILEGTIDNNGNISVSGEGPTGIIQISGTGILQSETTAIINITALQENCTLTLTLIE
;
A
#
# COMPACT_ATOMS: atom_id res chain seq x y z
N MET A 1 -24.19 32.46 -28.55
CA MET A 1 -23.94 31.55 -29.66
C MET A 1 -23.71 30.16 -29.09
N LYS A 2 -24.68 29.23 -29.27
CA LYS A 2 -24.60 27.84 -28.80
C LYS A 2 -24.05 27.00 -29.94
N PHE A 3 -22.89 26.40 -29.78
CA PHE A 3 -22.39 25.38 -30.71
C PHE A 3 -22.65 23.98 -30.10
N SER A 4 -23.61 23.31 -30.73
CA SER A 4 -23.94 21.93 -30.48
C SER A 4 -23.02 21.04 -31.31
N PHE A 5 -22.16 20.24 -30.67
CA PHE A 5 -21.33 19.27 -31.37
C PHE A 5 -22.08 17.92 -31.35
N ARG A 6 -22.71 17.59 -32.47
CA ARG A 6 -23.28 16.28 -32.72
C ARG A 6 -22.12 15.32 -33.11
N ILE A 7 -21.80 14.38 -32.25
CA ILE A 7 -20.89 13.28 -32.57
C ILE A 7 -21.66 12.26 -33.40
N LEU A 8 -21.25 12.12 -34.64
CA LEU A 8 -21.72 11.14 -35.61
C LEU A 8 -21.09 9.79 -35.26
N VAL A 9 -21.92 8.85 -34.76
CA VAL A 9 -21.50 7.45 -34.53
C VAL A 9 -21.52 6.74 -35.88
N ILE A 10 -20.35 6.50 -36.44
CA ILE A 10 -20.19 5.64 -37.62
C ILE A 10 -20.08 4.19 -37.12
N CYS A 11 -21.18 3.43 -37.32
CA CYS A 11 -21.16 1.99 -37.18
C CYS A 11 -20.36 1.37 -38.35
N ILE A 12 -19.13 0.94 -38.09
CA ILE A 12 -18.40 0.09 -39.00
C ILE A 12 -18.79 -1.35 -38.69
N LEU A 13 -19.61 -1.92 -39.54
CA LEU A 13 -19.92 -3.35 -39.61
C LEU A 13 -18.66 -4.08 -40.09
N THR A 14 -17.85 -4.60 -39.21
CA THR A 14 -16.82 -5.57 -39.57
C THR A 14 -17.44 -6.96 -39.52
N SER A 15 -17.53 -7.56 -40.68
CA SER A 15 -17.95 -8.93 -40.90
C SER A 15 -16.98 -9.86 -40.15
N VAL A 16 -17.47 -10.52 -39.12
CA VAL A 16 -16.76 -11.64 -38.47
C VAL A 16 -16.83 -12.83 -39.41
N VAL A 17 -15.71 -13.07 -40.09
CA VAL A 17 -15.48 -14.34 -40.79
C VAL A 17 -15.20 -15.39 -39.73
N ILE A 18 -16.22 -16.18 -39.40
CA ILE A 18 -16.06 -17.40 -38.60
C ILE A 18 -15.33 -18.41 -39.46
N ALA A 19 -14.01 -18.45 -39.33
CA ALA A 19 -13.21 -19.57 -39.82
C ALA A 19 -13.61 -20.81 -38.99
N SER A 20 -14.48 -21.62 -39.54
CA SER A 20 -14.75 -22.96 -39.03
C SER A 20 -13.44 -23.78 -39.16
N CYS A 21 -12.73 -23.96 -38.07
CA CYS A 21 -11.71 -25.01 -37.97
C CYS A 21 -12.46 -26.35 -38.11
N LYS A 22 -12.39 -26.94 -39.26
CA LYS A 22 -12.66 -28.37 -39.43
C LYS A 22 -11.65 -29.10 -38.52
N LYS A 23 -12.21 -29.80 -37.55
CA LYS A 23 -11.52 -30.83 -36.82
C LYS A 23 -11.23 -31.94 -37.84
N ASP A 24 -10.01 -31.95 -38.38
CA ASP A 24 -9.50 -33.09 -39.10
C ASP A 24 -9.35 -34.18 -38.04
N ASP A 25 -10.23 -35.16 -38.07
CA ASP A 25 -10.05 -36.42 -37.37
C ASP A 25 -8.92 -37.15 -38.08
N ASP A 26 -7.69 -36.78 -37.75
CA ASP A 26 -6.54 -37.60 -38.08
C ASP A 26 -6.66 -38.85 -37.22
N ASN A 27 -7.22 -39.87 -37.87
CA ASN A 27 -7.19 -41.23 -37.41
C ASN A 27 -5.70 -41.68 -37.39
N ILE A 28 -5.05 -41.40 -36.27
CA ILE A 28 -3.75 -41.98 -35.95
C ILE A 28 -4.03 -43.44 -35.69
N ASN A 29 -3.84 -44.25 -36.71
CA ASN A 29 -3.65 -45.67 -36.53
C ASN A 29 -2.37 -45.84 -35.70
N ASP A 30 -2.57 -45.97 -34.38
CA ASP A 30 -1.55 -46.49 -33.49
C ASP A 30 -1.18 -47.89 -33.99
N ASP A 31 -0.09 -47.97 -34.74
CA ASP A 31 0.67 -49.20 -34.83
C ASP A 31 1.21 -49.49 -33.42
N ILE A 32 0.39 -50.23 -32.67
CA ILE A 32 0.78 -50.77 -31.38
C ILE A 32 1.95 -51.75 -31.67
N ASN A 33 3.16 -51.25 -31.49
CA ASN A 33 4.34 -52.09 -31.41
C ASN A 33 4.28 -52.89 -30.10
N PRO A 34 4.02 -54.20 -30.13
CA PRO A 34 3.80 -54.97 -28.89
C PRO A 34 5.09 -55.24 -28.08
N ASN A 35 6.24 -54.60 -28.44
CA ASN A 35 7.53 -54.79 -27.74
C ASN A 35 8.25 -53.50 -27.38
N GLY A 36 7.59 -52.35 -27.43
CA GLY A 36 8.15 -51.10 -26.93
C GLY A 36 7.51 -50.74 -25.60
N GLY A 37 8.22 -50.95 -24.48
CA GLY A 37 7.88 -50.36 -23.21
C GLY A 37 8.02 -48.86 -23.33
N GLY A 38 7.02 -48.21 -23.88
CA GLY A 38 6.83 -46.79 -23.82
C GLY A 38 6.10 -46.48 -22.51
N ASP A 39 6.82 -46.09 -21.51
CA ASP A 39 6.20 -45.44 -20.34
C ASP A 39 5.40 -44.26 -20.91
N ASN A 40 4.08 -44.37 -20.92
CA ASN A 40 3.20 -43.23 -21.17
C ASN A 40 3.39 -42.26 -19.96
N VAL A 41 4.46 -41.49 -20.00
CA VAL A 41 4.62 -40.41 -19.04
C VAL A 41 3.57 -39.36 -19.41
N GLU A 42 2.52 -39.35 -18.59
CA GLU A 42 1.49 -38.32 -18.72
C GLU A 42 2.14 -36.95 -18.57
N THR A 43 2.01 -36.11 -19.58
CA THR A 43 2.54 -34.75 -19.53
C THR A 43 1.62 -33.93 -18.64
N VAL A 44 2.09 -33.61 -17.42
CA VAL A 44 1.38 -32.76 -16.47
C VAL A 44 2.00 -31.35 -16.56
N PHE A 45 1.19 -30.40 -16.94
CA PHE A 45 1.59 -28.99 -17.00
C PHE A 45 1.36 -28.33 -15.63
N GLY A 46 2.27 -27.45 -15.20
CA GLY A 46 2.15 -26.69 -13.96
C GLY A 46 3.42 -25.91 -13.62
N CYS A 47 3.36 -25.11 -12.56
CA CYS A 47 4.54 -24.45 -12.03
C CYS A 47 5.50 -25.49 -11.41
N MET A 48 6.75 -25.48 -11.83
CA MET A 48 7.80 -26.38 -11.34
C MET A 48 8.77 -25.71 -10.35
N VAL A 49 8.53 -24.46 -9.96
CA VAL A 49 9.31 -23.72 -8.97
C VAL A 49 8.75 -24.00 -7.58
N ASP A 50 9.53 -24.65 -6.73
CA ASP A 50 9.11 -25.10 -5.39
C ASP A 50 8.78 -23.97 -4.41
N THR A 51 9.26 -22.76 -4.67
CA THR A 51 8.94 -21.57 -3.89
C THR A 51 7.66 -20.86 -4.35
N ALA A 52 7.07 -21.26 -5.50
CA ALA A 52 5.84 -20.65 -5.96
C ALA A 52 4.62 -21.13 -5.15
N CYS A 53 3.65 -20.26 -4.96
CA CYS A 53 2.40 -20.53 -4.24
C CYS A 53 1.57 -21.65 -4.86
N ASN A 54 1.64 -21.79 -6.17
CA ASN A 54 0.95 -22.79 -6.96
C ASN A 54 1.89 -23.90 -7.48
N TYR A 55 2.98 -24.16 -6.76
CA TYR A 55 3.89 -25.26 -7.10
C TYR A 55 3.15 -26.58 -7.26
N ASN A 56 3.39 -27.25 -8.38
CA ASN A 56 2.83 -28.58 -8.64
C ASN A 56 3.96 -29.62 -8.72
N ASN A 57 4.11 -30.40 -7.67
CA ASN A 57 5.14 -31.45 -7.60
C ASN A 57 4.93 -32.63 -8.57
N LEU A 58 3.77 -32.68 -9.24
CA LEU A 58 3.46 -33.67 -10.26
C LEU A 58 3.71 -33.12 -11.69
N ALA A 59 4.01 -31.82 -11.83
CA ALA A 59 4.30 -31.25 -13.12
C ALA A 59 5.55 -31.88 -13.74
N THR A 60 5.43 -32.28 -15.01
CA THR A 60 6.53 -32.81 -15.82
C THR A 60 6.95 -31.81 -16.89
N PHE A 61 6.17 -30.72 -17.03
CA PHE A 61 6.45 -29.60 -17.96
C PHE A 61 6.03 -28.28 -17.32
N ASP A 62 6.99 -27.34 -17.25
CA ASP A 62 6.71 -25.98 -16.77
C ASP A 62 5.93 -25.21 -17.82
N ASN A 63 4.79 -24.67 -17.42
CA ASN A 63 3.90 -23.88 -18.26
C ASN A 63 4.00 -22.36 -17.98
N GLU A 64 5.02 -21.94 -17.23
CA GLU A 64 5.26 -20.54 -16.85
C GLU A 64 4.11 -19.90 -16.05
N SER A 65 3.31 -20.71 -15.37
CA SER A 65 2.16 -20.23 -14.58
C SER A 65 2.50 -19.98 -13.10
N CYS A 66 3.78 -19.89 -12.73
CA CYS A 66 4.16 -19.70 -11.34
C CYS A 66 3.58 -18.41 -10.77
N ASP A 67 2.96 -18.52 -9.60
CA ASP A 67 2.33 -17.44 -8.85
C ASP A 67 3.08 -17.24 -7.52
N TYR A 68 3.30 -15.99 -7.16
CA TYR A 68 3.98 -15.60 -5.92
C TYR A 68 3.11 -14.65 -5.07
N SER A 69 1.82 -14.56 -5.33
CA SER A 69 0.89 -13.68 -4.61
C SER A 69 0.67 -14.07 -3.15
N CYS A 70 1.13 -15.26 -2.74
CA CYS A 70 1.08 -15.68 -1.34
C CYS A 70 2.16 -15.08 -0.44
N TYR A 71 3.12 -14.35 -1.01
CA TYR A 71 4.18 -13.67 -0.26
C TYR A 71 3.74 -12.25 0.10
N GLY A 72 4.03 -11.85 1.34
CA GLY A 72 3.75 -10.52 1.86
C GLY A 72 3.92 -10.49 3.38
N CYS A 73 3.58 -9.37 4.00
CA CYS A 73 3.61 -9.26 5.44
C CYS A 73 2.45 -10.03 6.08
N THR A 74 2.76 -11.04 6.90
CA THR A 74 1.77 -11.88 7.61
C THR A 74 1.52 -11.44 9.06
N ASP A 75 2.16 -10.38 9.54
CA ASP A 75 1.96 -9.85 10.89
C ASP A 75 0.76 -8.89 10.92
N GLU A 76 -0.31 -9.26 11.62
CA GLU A 76 -1.52 -8.44 11.79
C GLU A 76 -1.27 -7.09 12.49
N LEU A 77 -0.12 -6.91 13.14
CA LEU A 77 0.28 -5.67 13.79
C LEU A 77 1.03 -4.72 12.85
N ALA A 78 1.45 -5.20 11.68
CA ALA A 78 2.13 -4.37 10.71
C ALA A 78 1.15 -3.47 9.95
N PHE A 79 1.62 -2.27 9.60
CA PHE A 79 0.84 -1.28 8.85
C PHE A 79 0.49 -1.77 7.43
N ASN A 80 1.38 -2.55 6.83
CA ASN A 80 1.22 -3.17 5.52
C ASN A 80 0.82 -4.65 5.58
N PHE A 81 0.12 -5.07 6.65
CA PHE A 81 -0.41 -6.43 6.77
C PHE A 81 -1.23 -6.83 5.54
N ASP A 82 -0.91 -7.99 4.99
CA ASP A 82 -1.65 -8.58 3.87
C ASP A 82 -2.37 -9.86 4.33
N SER A 83 -3.68 -9.79 4.43
CA SER A 83 -4.52 -10.92 4.85
C SER A 83 -4.55 -12.09 3.85
N GLU A 84 -4.09 -11.89 2.62
CA GLU A 84 -4.00 -12.91 1.58
C GLU A 84 -2.63 -13.59 1.57
N ALA A 85 -1.61 -12.96 2.17
CA ALA A 85 -0.29 -13.55 2.32
C ALA A 85 -0.32 -14.75 3.29
N THR A 86 0.35 -15.83 2.90
CA THR A 86 0.52 -17.03 3.73
C THR A 86 1.98 -17.33 4.03
N ILE A 87 2.89 -16.62 3.38
CA ILE A 87 4.35 -16.72 3.53
C ILE A 87 4.89 -15.33 3.79
N ASP A 88 5.49 -15.14 4.97
CA ASP A 88 6.16 -13.88 5.29
C ASP A 88 7.42 -13.72 4.43
N ASP A 89 7.49 -12.60 3.72
CA ASP A 89 8.63 -12.24 2.88
C ASP A 89 9.59 -11.23 3.55
N GLY A 90 9.31 -10.87 4.81
CA GLY A 90 10.08 -9.91 5.59
C GLY A 90 9.79 -8.45 5.22
N SER A 91 8.70 -8.17 4.49
CA SER A 91 8.31 -6.82 4.08
C SER A 91 7.48 -6.07 5.13
N CYS A 92 7.28 -6.63 6.32
CA CYS A 92 6.47 -6.00 7.37
C CYS A 92 7.04 -4.64 7.80
N VAL A 93 6.19 -3.62 7.78
CA VAL A 93 6.50 -2.25 8.20
C VAL A 93 5.52 -1.85 9.29
N TYR A 94 6.03 -1.22 10.35
CA TYR A 94 5.20 -0.81 11.49
C TYR A 94 4.97 0.70 11.47
N ALA A 95 3.75 1.14 11.81
CA ALA A 95 3.35 2.54 11.81
C ALA A 95 4.26 3.43 12.68
N SER A 96 4.72 2.92 13.82
CA SER A 96 5.66 3.63 14.70
C SER A 96 7.01 3.90 14.04
N GLN A 97 7.51 2.95 13.26
CA GLN A 97 8.78 3.10 12.54
C GLN A 97 8.67 4.09 11.36
N LEU A 98 7.52 4.10 10.68
CA LEU A 98 7.26 5.03 9.58
C LEU A 98 7.17 6.48 10.08
N MET A 99 6.53 6.70 11.24
CA MET A 99 6.38 8.05 11.79
C MET A 99 7.68 8.66 12.31
N VAL A 100 8.65 7.86 12.75
CA VAL A 100 9.94 8.33 13.28
C VAL A 100 10.85 8.76 12.14
N ASN A 101 10.65 9.98 11.66
CA ASN A 101 11.35 10.55 10.51
C ASN A 101 11.29 12.09 10.49
N ASN A 102 11.84 12.69 9.42
CA ASN A 102 11.68 14.10 9.09
C ASN A 102 10.53 14.26 8.09
N TRP A 103 9.66 15.20 8.37
CA TRP A 103 8.45 15.43 7.59
C TRP A 103 8.36 16.88 7.13
N SER A 104 8.05 17.11 5.85
CA SER A 104 7.59 18.41 5.38
C SER A 104 6.15 18.64 5.80
N VAL A 105 5.80 19.86 6.15
CA VAL A 105 4.50 20.22 6.71
C VAL A 105 3.82 21.27 5.84
N GLU A 106 2.61 20.94 5.40
CA GLU A 106 1.67 21.91 4.89
C GLU A 106 0.56 22.10 5.93
N SER A 107 0.29 23.36 6.32
CA SER A 107 -0.70 23.68 7.33
C SER A 107 -1.90 24.41 6.75
N ASN A 108 -3.09 24.07 7.25
CA ASN A 108 -4.33 24.79 6.97
C ASN A 108 -5.04 25.05 8.31
N CYS A 109 -4.95 26.28 8.78
CA CYS A 109 -5.41 26.70 10.11
C CYS A 109 -6.57 27.70 10.02
N ASP A 110 -7.59 27.52 10.85
CA ASP A 110 -8.78 28.37 10.89
C ASP A 110 -8.60 29.69 11.67
N GLY A 111 -7.52 29.79 12.45
CA GLY A 111 -7.29 30.92 13.36
C GLY A 111 -5.95 31.62 13.13
N PHE A 112 -5.91 32.90 13.46
CA PHE A 112 -4.70 33.71 13.31
C PHE A 112 -3.59 33.26 14.26
N LEU A 113 -3.93 32.84 15.47
CA LEU A 113 -2.94 32.44 16.47
C LEU A 113 -2.27 31.12 16.08
N MET A 114 -3.07 30.11 15.69
CA MET A 114 -2.54 28.82 15.24
C MET A 114 -1.75 28.96 13.94
N ALA A 115 -2.25 29.74 12.97
CA ALA A 115 -1.51 30.02 11.77
C ALA A 115 -0.15 30.66 12.05
N THR A 116 -0.11 31.62 13.00
CA THR A 116 1.14 32.30 13.39
C THR A 116 2.11 31.34 14.14
N LEU A 117 1.58 30.52 15.04
CA LEU A 117 2.39 29.56 15.79
C LEU A 117 3.03 28.50 14.90
N ILE A 118 2.31 28.03 13.90
CA ILE A 118 2.79 27.01 12.97
C ILE A 118 3.65 27.63 11.84
N ASP A 119 3.28 28.80 11.34
CA ASP A 119 4.05 29.52 10.31
C ASP A 119 5.45 29.95 10.82
N ILE A 120 5.58 30.20 12.12
CA ILE A 120 6.89 30.48 12.74
C ILE A 120 7.71 29.18 12.92
N GLY A 121 7.03 28.04 13.04
CA GLY A 121 7.65 26.81 13.52
C GLY A 121 8.27 25.94 12.46
N ALA A 122 7.64 25.65 11.35
CA ALA A 122 8.25 24.63 10.49
C ALA A 122 7.55 24.42 9.16
N SER A 123 8.30 24.61 8.09
CA SER A 123 8.07 23.85 6.85
C SER A 123 8.46 22.36 7.01
N GLU A 124 9.20 22.03 8.08
CA GLU A 124 9.70 20.68 8.37
C GLU A 124 9.63 20.42 9.89
N ILE A 125 9.25 19.22 10.26
CA ILE A 125 9.23 18.74 11.64
C ILE A 125 10.01 17.43 11.75
N THR A 126 10.58 17.18 12.92
CA THR A 126 11.20 15.90 13.26
C THR A 126 10.29 15.16 14.24
N ILE A 127 10.02 13.91 13.95
CA ILE A 127 9.31 13.01 14.85
C ILE A 127 10.28 11.93 15.29
N GLU A 128 10.49 11.83 16.59
CA GLU A 128 11.38 10.86 17.22
C GLU A 128 10.59 9.81 18.00
N GLN A 129 11.23 8.68 18.27
CA GLN A 129 10.70 7.65 19.14
C GLN A 129 10.69 8.14 20.58
N GLY A 130 9.55 7.96 21.27
CA GLY A 130 9.44 8.19 22.71
C GLY A 130 10.01 7.05 23.57
N GLU A 131 9.57 6.97 24.84
CA GLU A 131 10.11 5.98 25.78
C GLU A 131 9.72 4.54 25.46
N ASN A 132 8.52 4.33 24.90
CA ASN A 132 8.00 3.00 24.57
C ASN A 132 7.73 2.90 23.06
N GLU A 133 7.50 1.68 22.59
CA GLU A 133 7.05 1.44 21.22
C GLU A 133 5.68 2.11 20.99
N GLY A 134 5.58 2.88 19.90
CA GLY A 134 4.39 3.67 19.58
C GLY A 134 4.32 5.04 20.24
N ASP A 135 5.19 5.34 21.22
CA ASP A 135 5.31 6.69 21.74
C ASP A 135 6.09 7.58 20.76
N LEU A 136 5.65 8.81 20.57
CA LEU A 136 6.23 9.78 19.66
C LEU A 136 6.61 11.06 20.39
N VAL A 137 7.71 11.68 19.96
CA VAL A 137 8.12 13.03 20.33
C VAL A 137 8.09 13.88 19.07
N VAL A 138 7.20 14.85 18.99
CA VAL A 138 7.01 15.69 17.81
C VAL A 138 7.61 17.06 18.09
N ASP A 139 8.72 17.37 17.43
CA ASP A 139 9.38 18.68 17.53
C ASP A 139 8.85 19.61 16.44
N LEU A 140 8.04 20.59 16.87
CA LEU A 140 7.51 21.65 16.01
C LEU A 140 8.48 22.84 15.88
N GLY A 141 9.68 22.75 16.41
CA GLY A 141 10.67 23.84 16.45
C GLY A 141 10.38 24.91 17.50
N ILE A 142 9.12 25.16 17.84
CA ILE A 142 8.67 26.13 18.85
C ILE A 142 8.14 25.46 20.11
N SER A 143 7.73 24.21 20.03
CA SER A 143 7.26 23.37 21.13
C SER A 143 7.45 21.91 20.81
N ILE A 144 7.59 21.12 21.87
CA ILE A 144 7.67 19.66 21.77
C ILE A 144 6.34 19.10 22.25
N LEU A 145 5.74 18.25 21.43
CA LEU A 145 4.54 17.52 21.78
C LEU A 145 4.89 16.05 22.01
N GLU A 146 4.25 15.45 22.99
CA GLU A 146 4.25 14.01 23.19
C GLU A 146 3.07 13.42 22.44
N GLY A 147 3.26 12.25 21.84
CA GLY A 147 2.22 11.59 21.07
C GLY A 147 2.29 10.09 21.17
N THR A 148 1.31 9.44 20.56
CA THR A 148 1.26 8.00 20.37
C THR A 148 0.75 7.68 18.98
N ILE A 149 1.20 6.54 18.44
CA ILE A 149 0.65 5.94 17.22
C ILE A 149 0.34 4.48 17.47
N ASP A 150 -0.85 4.05 17.05
CA ASP A 150 -1.21 2.62 17.08
C ASP A 150 -0.84 1.91 15.76
N ASN A 151 -1.02 0.59 15.74
CA ASN A 151 -0.71 -0.25 14.58
C ASN A 151 -1.56 0.06 13.34
N ASN A 152 -2.72 0.70 13.52
CA ASN A 152 -3.59 1.13 12.43
C ASN A 152 -3.22 2.53 11.91
N GLY A 153 -2.15 3.12 12.44
CA GLY A 153 -1.70 4.45 12.07
C GLY A 153 -2.48 5.59 12.73
N ASN A 154 -3.35 5.34 13.72
CA ASN A 154 -4.02 6.41 14.43
C ASN A 154 -3.04 7.13 15.36
N ILE A 155 -2.99 8.45 15.24
CA ILE A 155 -2.05 9.32 15.92
C ILE A 155 -2.80 10.15 16.97
N SER A 156 -2.20 10.32 18.13
CA SER A 156 -2.65 11.30 19.14
C SER A 156 -1.43 12.09 19.60
N VAL A 157 -1.58 13.41 19.73
CA VAL A 157 -0.50 14.31 20.20
C VAL A 157 -1.05 15.27 21.26
N SER A 158 -0.21 15.61 22.23
CA SER A 158 -0.53 16.62 23.25
C SER A 158 0.73 17.26 23.81
N GLY A 159 0.62 18.49 24.26
CA GLY A 159 1.75 19.21 24.88
C GLY A 159 1.44 20.66 25.13
N GLU A 160 2.48 21.40 25.48
CA GLU A 160 2.39 22.82 25.79
C GLU A 160 3.00 23.64 24.66
N GLY A 161 2.34 24.73 24.30
CA GLY A 161 2.87 25.72 23.38
C GLY A 161 4.06 26.49 23.95
N PRO A 162 4.66 27.40 23.17
CA PRO A 162 5.95 28.04 23.47
C PRO A 162 6.02 28.78 24.82
N THR A 163 4.88 29.18 25.38
CA THR A 163 4.82 29.90 26.64
C THR A 163 4.49 29.02 27.87
N GLY A 164 4.24 27.71 27.63
CA GLY A 164 3.77 26.78 28.67
C GLY A 164 2.35 27.06 29.17
N ILE A 165 1.61 28.00 28.55
CA ILE A 165 0.26 28.39 28.94
C ILE A 165 -0.80 27.79 28.03
N ILE A 166 -0.45 27.61 26.75
CA ILE A 166 -1.35 27.14 25.72
C ILE A 166 -1.23 25.61 25.64
N GLN A 167 -2.35 24.93 25.91
CA GLN A 167 -2.41 23.48 25.70
C GLN A 167 -2.72 23.20 24.22
N ILE A 168 -1.91 22.34 23.62
CA ILE A 168 -2.05 21.84 22.25
C ILE A 168 -2.45 20.37 22.35
N SER A 169 -3.45 19.99 21.61
CA SER A 169 -3.82 18.58 21.47
C SER A 169 -4.26 18.28 20.04
N GLY A 170 -4.11 17.06 19.61
CA GLY A 170 -4.49 16.68 18.27
C GLY A 170 -4.66 15.18 18.08
N THR A 171 -5.32 14.85 16.98
CA THR A 171 -5.46 13.47 16.50
C THR A 171 -5.19 13.44 15.02
N GLY A 172 -4.70 12.31 14.52
CA GLY A 172 -4.34 12.17 13.13
C GLY A 172 -4.36 10.73 12.67
N ILE A 173 -3.93 10.56 11.44
CA ILE A 173 -3.77 9.24 10.82
C ILE A 173 -2.59 9.23 9.86
N LEU A 174 -1.79 8.19 9.92
CA LEU A 174 -0.84 7.81 8.90
C LEU A 174 -1.63 7.21 7.73
N GLN A 175 -1.66 7.90 6.59
CA GLN A 175 -2.45 7.47 5.42
C GLN A 175 -1.71 6.50 4.51
N SER A 176 -0.39 6.65 4.46
CA SER A 176 0.52 5.81 3.67
C SER A 176 1.91 5.83 4.32
N GLU A 177 2.85 5.09 3.76
CA GLU A 177 4.26 5.11 4.21
C GLU A 177 4.92 6.50 4.13
N THR A 178 4.37 7.40 3.33
CA THR A 178 4.96 8.72 3.05
C THR A 178 4.06 9.91 3.39
N THR A 179 2.83 9.67 3.86
CA THR A 179 1.87 10.76 4.15
C THR A 179 1.10 10.54 5.44
N ALA A 180 0.97 11.59 6.25
CA ALA A 180 0.13 11.60 7.43
C ALA A 180 -0.67 12.91 7.53
N ILE A 181 -1.81 12.86 8.19
CA ILE A 181 -2.62 14.05 8.52
C ILE A 181 -2.80 14.11 10.02
N ILE A 182 -2.53 15.28 10.61
CA ILE A 182 -2.75 15.54 12.03
C ILE A 182 -3.61 16.80 12.16
N ASN A 183 -4.75 16.69 12.85
CA ASN A 183 -5.59 17.80 13.21
C ASN A 183 -5.28 18.22 14.64
N ILE A 184 -4.74 19.41 14.83
CA ILE A 184 -4.41 19.96 16.14
C ILE A 184 -5.36 21.09 16.52
N THR A 185 -5.58 21.22 17.81
CA THR A 185 -6.45 22.23 18.40
C THR A 185 -5.71 22.93 19.54
N ALA A 186 -5.78 24.26 19.56
CA ALA A 186 -5.33 25.09 20.67
C ALA A 186 -6.18 26.35 20.75
N LEU A 187 -6.58 26.75 21.96
CA LEU A 187 -7.39 27.97 22.23
C LEU A 187 -8.67 28.06 21.39
N GLN A 188 -9.32 26.92 21.08
CA GLN A 188 -10.52 26.80 20.24
C GLN A 188 -10.28 27.06 18.75
N GLU A 189 -9.05 27.21 18.31
CA GLU A 189 -8.64 27.25 16.91
C GLU A 189 -8.19 25.86 16.47
N ASN A 190 -8.47 25.51 15.22
CA ASN A 190 -8.11 24.23 14.63
C ASN A 190 -7.09 24.42 13.50
N CYS A 191 -6.23 23.45 13.36
CA CYS A 191 -5.26 23.42 12.28
C CYS A 191 -5.06 21.99 11.77
N THR A 192 -5.17 21.81 10.48
CA THR A 192 -4.82 20.56 9.83
C THR A 192 -3.39 20.64 9.30
N LEU A 193 -2.57 19.71 9.74
CA LEU A 193 -1.21 19.50 9.24
C LEU A 193 -1.22 18.33 8.30
N THR A 194 -0.76 18.57 7.08
CA THR A 194 -0.46 17.50 6.12
C THR A 194 1.04 17.28 6.12
N LEU A 195 1.46 16.07 6.47
CA LEU A 195 2.85 15.67 6.56
C LEU A 195 3.21 14.85 5.33
N THR A 196 4.34 15.17 4.72
CA THR A 196 4.93 14.37 3.63
C THR A 196 6.36 14.02 4.01
N LEU A 197 6.72 12.74 3.91
CA LEU A 197 8.05 12.24 4.25
C LEU A 197 9.12 12.93 3.39
N ILE A 198 10.19 13.36 4.01
CA ILE A 198 11.37 13.92 3.33
C ILE A 198 12.33 12.76 3.03
N GLU A 199 12.61 12.53 1.73
CA GLU A 199 13.58 11.53 1.25
C GLU A 199 15.03 11.99 1.44
#